data_42ffff2a710c0241484e4bb89b226bd3
#
_entry.id   42ffff2a710c0241484e4bb89b226bd3
#
_cell.length_a   1.000
_cell.length_b   1.000
_cell.length_c   1.000
_cell.angle_alpha   90.00
_cell.angle_beta   90.00
_cell.angle_gamma   90.00
#
_symmetry.space_group_name_H-M   'P 1'
#
loop_
_entity.id
_entity.type
_entity.pdbx_description
1 polymer ?
#
loop_
_entity_poly.entity_id
_entity_poly.type
_entity_poly.pdbx_seq_one_letter_code
_entity_poly.pdbx_strand_id
1 'polypeptide(L)'
;MNIKEINILKKCAKNVLQFSRFVKILTNHGLDDFRPYSFQKKLLDKFSDGLKPESAGRRNHIVIAPRQCGKTTIIAIYALWYMIFNPDKSVAIMSYKLDAAKEILYKIREIYCNLPEFIKPAATINNNKILKFENNSYIIAVACSSNAMIKGRSIDLLIADEAAFMRKSDFDNFLMSVFPTQASRRDAQMILISTPHGIDHGFYEIWKKAINSENSFVPSKIRWNCVPYRNEEWKERIIRECGDIFFRQEYAVEFIGSK
;
A
#
# COMPACT_ATOMS: atom_id res chain seq x y z
N MET A 1 27.43 15.02 -5.96
CA MET A 1 26.08 15.32 -6.49
C MET A 1 26.10 16.69 -7.15
N ASN A 2 25.61 16.81 -8.39
CA ASN A 2 25.59 18.09 -9.12
C ASN A 2 24.27 18.86 -8.89
N ILE A 3 24.20 20.15 -9.31
CA ILE A 3 23.02 21.02 -9.11
C ILE A 3 21.75 20.44 -9.74
N LYS A 4 21.87 19.75 -10.86
CA LYS A 4 20.72 19.11 -11.54
C LYS A 4 20.14 17.96 -10.69
N GLU A 5 20.98 17.13 -10.12
CA GLU A 5 20.59 16.03 -9.21
C GLU A 5 19.93 16.56 -7.95
N ILE A 6 20.46 17.62 -7.36
CA ILE A 6 19.85 18.28 -6.18
C ILE A 6 18.43 18.77 -6.50
N ASN A 7 18.23 19.39 -7.67
CA ASN A 7 16.91 19.86 -8.10
C ASN A 7 15.93 18.69 -8.34
N ILE A 8 16.40 17.58 -8.87
CA ILE A 8 15.59 16.36 -9.04
C ILE A 8 15.19 15.82 -7.68
N LEU A 9 16.12 15.68 -6.73
CA LEU A 9 15.82 15.22 -5.37
C LEU A 9 14.77 16.08 -4.67
N LYS A 10 14.88 17.40 -4.76
CA LYS A 10 13.88 18.33 -4.21
C LYS A 10 12.49 18.11 -4.81
N LYS A 11 12.40 17.80 -6.11
CA LYS A 11 11.12 17.48 -6.77
C LYS A 11 10.59 16.12 -6.31
N CYS A 12 11.44 15.11 -6.21
CA CYS A 12 11.08 13.77 -5.73
C CYS A 12 10.62 13.80 -4.27
N ALA A 13 11.28 14.56 -3.40
CA ALA A 13 10.88 14.70 -2.00
C ALA A 13 9.46 15.28 -1.86
N LYS A 14 9.09 16.22 -2.70
CA LYS A 14 7.78 16.88 -2.67
C LYS A 14 6.67 16.09 -3.34
N ASN A 15 7.00 15.15 -4.23
CA ASN A 15 6.00 14.50 -5.05
C ASN A 15 6.42 13.06 -5.39
N VAL A 16 5.62 12.11 -4.92
CA VAL A 16 5.84 10.67 -5.15
C VAL A 16 5.78 10.28 -6.63
N LEU A 17 5.01 11.00 -7.46
CA LEU A 17 4.99 10.74 -8.90
C LEU A 17 6.28 11.18 -9.59
N GLN A 18 6.97 12.21 -9.09
CA GLN A 18 8.30 12.55 -9.59
C GLN A 18 9.32 11.48 -9.22
N PHE A 19 9.26 10.94 -8.00
CA PHE A 19 10.08 9.82 -7.58
C PHE A 19 9.79 8.57 -8.41
N SER A 20 8.52 8.25 -8.67
CA SER A 20 8.12 7.05 -9.40
C SER A 20 8.68 6.97 -10.83
N ARG A 21 9.12 8.08 -11.42
CA ARG A 21 9.78 8.10 -12.74
C ARG A 21 11.17 7.47 -12.74
N PHE A 22 11.78 7.30 -11.57
CA PHE A 22 13.08 6.66 -11.38
C PHE A 22 12.97 5.22 -10.90
N VAL A 23 11.74 4.74 -10.72
CA VAL A 23 11.47 3.38 -10.25
C VAL A 23 11.50 2.41 -11.42
N LYS A 24 12.21 1.30 -11.22
CA LYS A 24 12.15 0.12 -12.07
C LYS A 24 11.47 -1.02 -11.33
N ILE A 25 10.70 -1.81 -12.05
CA ILE A 25 9.96 -2.96 -11.52
C ILE A 25 10.27 -4.20 -12.34
N LEU A 26 10.29 -5.34 -11.67
CA LEU A 26 10.40 -6.63 -12.35
C LEU A 26 9.05 -6.99 -12.98
N THR A 27 9.06 -7.23 -14.29
CA THR A 27 7.92 -7.67 -15.09
C THR A 27 8.19 -9.06 -15.68
N ASN A 28 7.24 -9.64 -16.38
CA ASN A 28 7.43 -10.90 -17.11
C ASN A 28 8.47 -10.79 -18.22
N HIS A 29 8.86 -9.57 -18.61
CA HIS A 29 9.86 -9.28 -19.62
C HIS A 29 11.22 -8.84 -19.03
N GLY A 30 11.38 -8.94 -17.72
CA GLY A 30 12.56 -8.48 -16.99
C GLY A 30 12.34 -7.14 -16.28
N LEU A 31 13.45 -6.45 -16.00
CA LEU A 31 13.44 -5.17 -15.32
C LEU A 31 13.03 -4.05 -16.28
N ASP A 32 11.94 -3.33 -15.98
CA ASP A 32 11.41 -2.26 -16.83
C ASP A 32 11.06 -1.01 -16.00
N ASP A 33 10.98 0.13 -16.66
CA ASP A 33 10.58 1.39 -16.03
C ASP A 33 9.12 1.31 -15.56
N PHE A 34 8.85 1.77 -14.35
CA PHE A 34 7.49 1.84 -13.85
C PHE A 34 6.69 2.91 -14.58
N ARG A 35 5.67 2.50 -15.30
CA ARG A 35 4.72 3.37 -16.01
C ARG A 35 3.34 3.27 -15.37
N PRO A 36 3.01 4.16 -14.40
CA PRO A 36 1.78 4.04 -13.65
C PRO A 36 0.54 4.29 -14.51
N TYR A 37 -0.48 3.45 -14.35
CA TYR A 37 -1.82 3.69 -14.87
C TYR A 37 -2.45 4.93 -14.23
N SER A 38 -3.48 5.49 -14.85
CA SER A 38 -4.14 6.70 -14.35
C SER A 38 -4.67 6.54 -12.92
N PHE A 39 -5.24 5.40 -12.57
CA PHE A 39 -5.71 5.14 -11.22
C PHE A 39 -4.56 4.99 -10.20
N GLN A 40 -3.43 4.42 -10.62
CA GLN A 40 -2.24 4.28 -9.78
C GLN A 40 -1.64 5.65 -9.43
N LYS A 41 -1.57 6.56 -10.42
CA LYS A 41 -1.18 7.97 -10.18
C LYS A 41 -2.09 8.61 -9.14
N LYS A 42 -3.42 8.49 -9.33
CA LYS A 42 -4.42 9.06 -8.40
C LYS A 42 -4.30 8.49 -6.98
N LEU A 43 -3.97 7.19 -6.83
CA LEU A 43 -3.76 6.59 -5.50
C LEU A 43 -2.49 7.12 -4.84
N LEU A 44 -1.37 7.17 -5.57
CA LEU A 44 -0.12 7.71 -5.05
C LEU A 44 -0.27 9.17 -4.62
N ASP A 45 -0.96 10.01 -5.43
CA ASP A 45 -1.26 11.40 -5.07
C ASP A 45 -2.12 11.47 -3.80
N LYS A 46 -3.22 10.69 -3.71
CA LYS A 46 -4.08 10.65 -2.53
C LYS A 46 -3.32 10.26 -1.26
N PHE A 47 -2.43 9.26 -1.33
CA PHE A 47 -1.64 8.83 -0.18
C PHE A 47 -0.68 9.94 0.26
N SER A 48 0.00 10.59 -0.67
CA SER A 48 0.92 11.70 -0.35
C SER A 48 0.20 12.97 0.10
N ASP A 49 -0.99 13.25 -0.45
CA ASP A 49 -1.83 14.36 0.00
C ASP A 49 -2.28 14.17 1.46
N GLY A 50 -2.51 12.93 1.90
CA GLY A 50 -2.81 12.61 3.29
C GLY A 50 -1.73 13.03 4.29
N LEU A 51 -0.48 13.24 3.85
CA LEU A 51 0.62 13.71 4.70
C LEU A 51 0.65 15.23 4.88
N LYS A 52 -0.08 15.97 4.08
CA LYS A 52 -0.11 17.43 4.15
C LYS A 52 -0.79 17.92 5.44
N PRO A 53 -0.34 19.03 6.04
CA PRO A 53 -0.93 19.59 7.27
C PRO A 53 -2.44 19.85 7.15
N GLU A 54 -2.89 20.30 5.99
CA GLU A 54 -4.31 20.58 5.69
C GLU A 54 -5.18 19.33 5.61
N SER A 55 -4.59 18.15 5.50
CA SER A 55 -5.28 16.86 5.47
C SER A 55 -5.58 16.30 6.87
N ALA A 56 -5.49 17.10 7.93
CA ALA A 56 -5.76 16.68 9.29
C ALA A 56 -7.12 15.97 9.39
N GLY A 57 -7.10 14.71 9.89
CA GLY A 57 -8.28 13.84 9.97
C GLY A 57 -8.60 13.00 8.73
N ARG A 58 -7.90 13.19 7.60
CA ARG A 58 -8.09 12.40 6.36
C ARG A 58 -6.81 11.73 5.88
N ARG A 59 -6.00 11.22 6.79
CA ARG A 59 -4.70 10.58 6.50
C ARG A 59 -4.83 9.10 6.20
N ASN A 60 -5.86 8.46 6.74
CA ASN A 60 -6.06 7.03 6.58
C ASN A 60 -6.78 6.72 5.27
N HIS A 61 -6.38 5.65 4.61
CA HIS A 61 -6.97 5.24 3.34
C HIS A 61 -7.45 3.80 3.41
N ILE A 62 -8.62 3.55 2.82
CA ILE A 62 -9.11 2.21 2.57
C ILE A 62 -9.38 2.05 1.08
N VAL A 63 -8.75 1.03 0.49
CA VAL A 63 -8.77 0.82 -0.96
C VAL A 63 -9.29 -0.57 -1.27
N ILE A 64 -10.35 -0.65 -2.07
CA ILE A 64 -10.76 -1.89 -2.72
C ILE A 64 -10.37 -1.84 -4.19
N ALA A 65 -9.66 -2.88 -4.64
CA ALA A 65 -9.11 -2.92 -5.97
C ALA A 65 -9.05 -4.35 -6.50
N PRO A 66 -9.20 -4.54 -7.83
CA PRO A 66 -9.22 -5.87 -8.43
C PRO A 66 -7.88 -6.60 -8.29
N ARG A 67 -7.92 -7.92 -8.48
CA ARG A 67 -6.68 -8.71 -8.60
C ARG A 67 -5.82 -8.22 -9.76
N GLN A 68 -4.51 -8.37 -9.62
CA GLN A 68 -3.52 -8.12 -10.68
C GLN A 68 -3.62 -6.71 -11.30
N CYS A 69 -4.02 -5.70 -10.51
CA CYS A 69 -3.99 -4.30 -10.94
C CYS A 69 -2.75 -3.54 -10.45
N GLY A 70 -1.79 -4.23 -9.81
CA GLY A 70 -0.56 -3.62 -9.31
C GLY A 70 -0.70 -2.94 -7.95
N LYS A 71 -1.66 -3.35 -7.10
CA LYS A 71 -1.81 -2.88 -5.70
C LYS A 71 -0.48 -2.89 -4.94
N THR A 72 0.13 -4.07 -4.87
CA THR A 72 1.39 -4.30 -4.15
C THR A 72 2.54 -3.44 -4.68
N THR A 73 2.57 -3.17 -5.97
CA THR A 73 3.59 -2.29 -6.57
C THR A 73 3.42 -0.84 -6.11
N ILE A 74 2.17 -0.33 -6.08
CA ILE A 74 1.89 1.04 -5.63
C ILE A 74 2.30 1.24 -4.17
N ILE A 75 1.90 0.31 -3.28
CA ILE A 75 2.23 0.41 -1.85
C ILE A 75 3.73 0.27 -1.61
N ALA A 76 4.43 -0.57 -2.38
CA ALA A 76 5.88 -0.71 -2.31
C ALA A 76 6.60 0.59 -2.71
N ILE A 77 6.19 1.23 -3.80
CA ILE A 77 6.73 2.52 -4.26
C ILE A 77 6.46 3.61 -3.23
N TYR A 78 5.23 3.66 -2.71
CA TYR A 78 4.85 4.66 -1.72
C TYR A 78 5.63 4.52 -0.40
N ALA A 79 5.72 3.30 0.12
CA ALA A 79 6.48 3.02 1.34
C ALA A 79 7.97 3.38 1.20
N LEU A 80 8.58 3.03 0.07
CA LEU A 80 9.97 3.36 -0.21
C LEU A 80 10.19 4.87 -0.32
N TRP A 81 9.35 5.58 -1.07
CA TRP A 81 9.37 7.03 -1.16
C TRP A 81 9.24 7.69 0.21
N TYR A 82 8.28 7.22 1.03
CA TYR A 82 8.05 7.74 2.37
C TYR A 82 9.29 7.63 3.25
N MET A 83 9.99 6.49 3.22
CA MET A 83 11.21 6.27 4.01
C MET A 83 12.40 7.11 3.53
N ILE A 84 12.58 7.23 2.21
CA ILE A 84 13.72 7.95 1.63
C ILE A 84 13.66 9.44 1.98
N PHE A 85 12.48 10.03 1.86
CA PHE A 85 12.31 11.48 1.94
C PHE A 85 11.80 12.00 3.30
N ASN A 86 11.53 11.11 4.24
CA ASN A 86 11.13 11.50 5.59
C ASN A 86 12.05 10.79 6.61
N PRO A 87 13.01 11.51 7.23
CA PRO A 87 13.91 10.91 8.22
C PRO A 87 13.17 10.49 9.49
N ASP A 88 13.79 9.55 10.23
CA ASP A 88 13.32 9.05 11.54
C ASP A 88 11.91 8.43 11.50
N LYS A 89 11.50 7.88 10.34
CA LYS A 89 10.16 7.29 10.17
C LYS A 89 10.17 5.77 10.25
N SER A 90 9.14 5.25 10.90
CA SER A 90 8.88 3.83 11.05
C SER A 90 7.72 3.39 10.17
N VAL A 91 7.97 2.39 9.32
CA VAL A 91 6.98 1.81 8.41
C VAL A 91 6.74 0.35 8.77
N ALA A 92 5.49 -0.08 8.81
CA ALA A 92 5.12 -1.49 8.93
C ALA A 92 4.33 -1.93 7.70
N ILE A 93 4.80 -3.00 7.06
CA ILE A 93 4.04 -3.73 6.04
C ILE A 93 3.43 -4.94 6.71
N MET A 94 2.11 -5.01 6.71
CA MET A 94 1.33 -6.09 7.27
C MET A 94 0.60 -6.86 6.18
N SER A 95 0.50 -8.18 6.34
CA SER A 95 -0.36 -9.03 5.52
C SER A 95 -0.95 -10.16 6.36
N TYR A 96 -1.85 -10.95 5.77
CA TYR A 96 -2.48 -12.11 6.42
C TYR A 96 -1.49 -13.20 6.83
N LYS A 97 -0.32 -13.28 6.16
CA LYS A 97 0.81 -14.16 6.47
C LYS A 97 2.11 -13.38 6.45
N LEU A 98 3.09 -13.80 7.28
CA LEU A 98 4.40 -13.16 7.34
C LEU A 98 5.14 -13.25 5.99
N ASP A 99 5.05 -14.38 5.30
CA ASP A 99 5.74 -14.53 4.02
C ASP A 99 5.17 -13.61 2.94
N ALA A 100 3.86 -13.38 2.92
CA ALA A 100 3.27 -12.38 2.03
C ALA A 100 3.77 -10.95 2.35
N ALA A 101 3.92 -10.60 3.62
CA ALA A 101 4.52 -9.32 4.00
C ALA A 101 6.01 -9.22 3.61
N LYS A 102 6.77 -10.31 3.73
CA LYS A 102 8.17 -10.38 3.28
C LYS A 102 8.30 -10.25 1.76
N GLU A 103 7.36 -10.80 0.98
CA GLU A 103 7.33 -10.63 -0.48
C GLU A 103 7.17 -9.16 -0.88
N ILE A 104 6.36 -8.41 -0.14
CA ILE A 104 6.22 -6.96 -0.36
C ILE A 104 7.54 -6.25 -0.02
N LEU A 105 8.15 -6.60 1.11
CA LEU A 105 9.44 -6.05 1.50
C LEU A 105 10.53 -6.42 0.47
N TYR A 106 10.51 -7.63 -0.06
CA TYR A 106 11.41 -8.04 -1.15
C TYR A 106 11.22 -7.14 -2.37
N LYS A 107 9.99 -6.89 -2.79
CA LYS A 107 9.70 -5.97 -3.90
C LYS A 107 10.19 -4.54 -3.62
N ILE A 108 10.06 -4.05 -2.40
CA ILE A 108 10.59 -2.74 -1.99
C ILE A 108 12.12 -2.72 -2.14
N ARG A 109 12.80 -3.79 -1.72
CA ARG A 109 14.27 -3.92 -1.84
C ARG A 109 14.72 -3.99 -3.30
N GLU A 110 14.00 -4.72 -4.14
CA GLU A 110 14.26 -4.76 -5.59
C GLU A 110 14.17 -3.36 -6.21
N ILE A 111 13.12 -2.61 -5.89
CA ILE A 111 12.98 -1.23 -6.35
C ILE A 111 14.14 -0.39 -5.83
N TYR A 112 14.47 -0.47 -4.53
CA TYR A 112 15.56 0.27 -3.90
C TYR A 112 16.91 -0.04 -4.56
N CYS A 113 17.22 -1.30 -4.81
CA CYS A 113 18.49 -1.70 -5.44
C CYS A 113 18.67 -1.11 -6.85
N ASN A 114 17.57 -0.86 -7.56
CA ASN A 114 17.58 -0.34 -8.92
C ASN A 114 17.37 1.19 -9.01
N LEU A 115 17.31 1.90 -7.87
CA LEU A 115 17.28 3.36 -7.87
C LEU A 115 18.65 3.94 -8.32
N PRO A 116 18.64 5.11 -8.99
CA PRO A 116 19.88 5.87 -9.23
C PRO A 116 20.60 6.22 -7.93
N GLU A 117 21.92 6.16 -7.93
CA GLU A 117 22.73 6.38 -6.71
C GLU A 117 22.47 7.74 -6.04
N PHE A 118 22.16 8.80 -6.80
CA PHE A 118 21.87 10.11 -6.23
C PHE A 118 20.52 10.20 -5.47
N ILE A 119 19.61 9.22 -5.64
CA ILE A 119 18.33 9.11 -4.90
C ILE A 119 18.45 8.11 -3.74
N LYS A 120 19.36 7.17 -3.84
CA LYS A 120 19.48 5.97 -3.02
C LYS A 120 20.25 6.25 -1.73
N PRO A 121 19.59 6.34 -0.56
CA PRO A 121 20.30 6.46 0.71
C PRO A 121 21.05 5.16 1.04
N ALA A 122 22.12 5.24 1.83
CA ALA A 122 22.80 4.05 2.29
C ALA A 122 21.89 3.21 3.22
N ALA A 123 21.87 1.89 3.00
CA ALA A 123 21.15 0.96 3.86
C ALA A 123 22.06 0.49 4.99
N THR A 124 21.64 0.70 6.24
CA THR A 124 22.35 0.24 7.44
C THR A 124 21.90 -1.16 7.85
N ILE A 125 20.66 -1.56 7.53
CA ILE A 125 20.16 -2.94 7.67
C ILE A 125 19.39 -3.28 6.39
N ASN A 126 19.70 -4.42 5.80
CA ASN A 126 19.03 -4.91 4.59
C ASN A 126 18.90 -6.44 4.63
N ASN A 127 17.79 -6.94 5.20
CA ASN A 127 17.49 -8.37 5.29
C ASN A 127 16.02 -8.66 5.00
N ASN A 128 15.59 -9.91 5.11
CA ASN A 128 14.24 -10.35 4.75
C ASN A 128 13.12 -9.89 5.72
N LYS A 129 13.44 -9.20 6.80
CA LYS A 129 12.47 -8.69 7.78
C LYS A 129 12.50 -7.18 7.91
N ILE A 130 13.68 -6.55 7.71
CA ILE A 130 13.92 -5.14 7.97
C ILE A 130 14.78 -4.56 6.85
N LEU A 131 14.38 -3.37 6.38
CA LEU A 131 15.23 -2.46 5.62
C LEU A 131 15.32 -1.16 6.40
N LYS A 132 16.55 -0.72 6.75
CA LYS A 132 16.82 0.53 7.47
C LYS A 132 17.84 1.36 6.72
N PHE A 133 17.63 2.67 6.67
CA PHE A 133 18.52 3.64 6.04
C PHE A 133 19.30 4.47 7.04
N GLU A 134 20.35 5.13 6.56
CA GLU A 134 21.19 6.05 7.35
C GLU A 134 20.42 7.25 7.92
N ASN A 135 19.28 7.64 7.30
CA ASN A 135 18.38 8.67 7.83
C ASN A 135 17.49 8.17 8.98
N ASN A 136 17.83 7.03 9.60
CA ASN A 136 17.12 6.31 10.66
C ASN A 136 15.75 5.75 10.31
N SER A 137 15.21 6.01 9.11
CA SER A 137 13.94 5.42 8.70
C SER A 137 14.09 3.93 8.46
N TYR A 138 13.06 3.16 8.85
CA TYR A 138 13.06 1.72 8.66
C TYR A 138 11.68 1.19 8.30
N ILE A 139 11.67 0.05 7.63
CA ILE A 139 10.46 -0.71 7.30
C ILE A 139 10.60 -2.14 7.79
N ILE A 140 9.52 -2.66 8.38
CA ILE A 140 9.42 -4.05 8.87
C ILE A 140 8.28 -4.79 8.22
N ALA A 141 8.47 -6.08 7.95
CA ALA A 141 7.42 -6.99 7.51
C ALA A 141 6.84 -7.74 8.71
N VAL A 142 5.51 -7.72 8.86
CA VAL A 142 4.80 -8.33 9.99
C VAL A 142 3.57 -9.11 9.52
N ALA A 143 3.21 -10.17 10.25
CA ALA A 143 1.92 -10.85 10.07
C ALA A 143 0.85 -10.21 10.98
N CYS A 144 -0.40 -10.21 10.53
CA CYS A 144 -1.51 -9.72 11.34
C CYS A 144 -1.67 -10.50 12.66
N SER A 145 -1.46 -11.81 12.63
CA SER A 145 -1.50 -12.68 13.81
C SER A 145 -0.36 -12.45 14.82
N SER A 146 0.74 -11.81 14.39
CA SER A 146 1.94 -11.56 15.20
C SER A 146 2.19 -10.06 15.39
N ASN A 147 1.15 -9.31 15.74
CA ASN A 147 1.23 -7.86 15.93
C ASN A 147 2.09 -7.42 17.14
N ALA A 148 2.64 -8.36 17.90
CA ALA A 148 3.56 -8.10 19.02
C ALA A 148 4.76 -7.21 18.63
N MET A 149 5.25 -7.32 17.39
CA MET A 149 6.34 -6.47 16.89
C MET A 149 5.91 -5.00 16.68
N ILE A 150 4.61 -4.73 16.55
CA ILE A 150 4.04 -3.39 16.40
C ILE A 150 3.55 -2.87 17.75
N LYS A 151 3.11 -3.74 18.66
CA LYS A 151 2.69 -3.38 20.01
C LYS A 151 3.84 -2.69 20.75
N GLY A 152 3.59 -1.48 21.24
CA GLY A 152 4.58 -0.68 21.94
C GLY A 152 5.58 0.07 21.04
N ARG A 153 5.49 -0.06 19.70
CA ARG A 153 6.25 0.76 18.77
C ARG A 153 5.38 1.84 18.16
N SER A 154 5.92 3.03 18.06
CA SER A 154 5.29 4.10 17.28
C SER A 154 5.51 3.83 15.79
N ILE A 155 4.46 3.51 15.05
CA ILE A 155 4.51 3.32 13.59
C ILE A 155 3.95 4.58 12.92
N ASP A 156 4.75 5.21 12.05
CA ASP A 156 4.34 6.41 11.31
C ASP A 156 3.48 6.08 10.10
N LEU A 157 3.82 5.00 9.38
CA LEU A 157 3.05 4.51 8.23
C LEU A 157 2.79 3.02 8.40
N LEU A 158 1.54 2.63 8.46
CA LEU A 158 1.13 1.24 8.43
C LEU A 158 0.39 0.93 7.14
N ILE A 159 0.86 -0.09 6.41
CA ILE A 159 0.22 -0.58 5.19
C ILE A 159 -0.19 -2.03 5.41
N ALA A 160 -1.49 -2.30 5.34
CA ALA A 160 -2.05 -3.65 5.41
C ALA A 160 -2.52 -4.09 4.02
N ASP A 161 -1.74 -4.98 3.39
CA ASP A 161 -2.09 -5.58 2.09
C ASP A 161 -2.93 -6.84 2.30
N GLU A 162 -3.87 -7.06 1.40
CA GLU A 162 -4.88 -8.12 1.46
C GLU A 162 -5.61 -8.15 2.81
N ALA A 163 -5.98 -6.96 3.31
CA ALA A 163 -6.53 -6.76 4.64
C ALA A 163 -7.87 -7.50 4.85
N ALA A 164 -8.69 -7.66 3.80
CA ALA A 164 -9.95 -8.40 3.87
C ALA A 164 -9.76 -9.92 4.03
N PHE A 165 -8.56 -10.46 3.74
CA PHE A 165 -8.24 -11.88 3.87
C PHE A 165 -7.58 -12.25 5.21
N MET A 166 -7.34 -11.28 6.08
CA MET A 166 -6.90 -11.54 7.44
C MET A 166 -8.01 -12.27 8.21
N ARG A 167 -7.66 -13.18 9.13
CA ARG A 167 -8.70 -13.78 9.97
C ARG A 167 -9.40 -12.69 10.76
N LYS A 168 -10.73 -12.77 10.88
CA LYS A 168 -11.55 -11.76 11.58
C LYS A 168 -10.99 -11.43 12.97
N SER A 169 -10.70 -12.46 13.77
CA SER A 169 -10.13 -12.29 15.13
C SER A 169 -8.77 -11.58 15.13
N ASP A 170 -7.91 -11.88 14.17
CA ASP A 170 -6.60 -11.23 14.06
C ASP A 170 -6.73 -9.77 13.63
N PHE A 171 -7.66 -9.49 12.69
CA PHE A 171 -7.93 -8.14 12.22
C PHE A 171 -8.57 -7.27 13.31
N ASP A 172 -9.52 -7.80 14.07
CA ASP A 172 -10.15 -7.10 15.17
C ASP A 172 -9.14 -6.81 16.29
N ASN A 173 -8.30 -7.79 16.66
CA ASN A 173 -7.21 -7.60 17.61
C ASN A 173 -6.18 -6.57 17.13
N PHE A 174 -5.87 -6.57 15.83
CA PHE A 174 -5.01 -5.57 15.22
C PHE A 174 -5.60 -4.17 15.35
N LEU A 175 -6.87 -3.98 15.01
CA LEU A 175 -7.54 -2.69 15.15
C LEU A 175 -7.54 -2.20 16.60
N MET A 176 -7.88 -3.08 17.57
CA MET A 176 -7.91 -2.72 18.99
C MET A 176 -6.54 -2.35 19.55
N SER A 177 -5.47 -2.94 19.05
CA SER A 177 -4.12 -2.74 19.59
C SER A 177 -3.31 -1.67 18.89
N VAL A 178 -3.50 -1.49 17.58
CA VAL A 178 -2.65 -0.60 16.76
C VAL A 178 -3.35 0.72 16.46
N PHE A 179 -4.65 0.70 16.22
CA PHE A 179 -5.41 1.91 15.89
C PHE A 179 -5.32 3.01 16.96
N PRO A 180 -5.45 2.72 18.28
CA PRO A 180 -5.29 3.74 19.32
C PRO A 180 -3.87 4.35 19.33
N THR A 181 -2.84 3.54 19.10
CA THR A 181 -1.44 3.99 19.06
C THR A 181 -1.18 4.92 17.88
N GLN A 182 -1.80 4.65 16.74
CA GLN A 182 -1.74 5.55 15.58
C GLN A 182 -2.62 6.79 15.75
N ALA A 183 -3.83 6.64 16.29
CA ALA A 183 -4.75 7.75 16.50
C ALA A 183 -4.20 8.81 17.47
N SER A 184 -3.32 8.43 18.39
CA SER A 184 -2.63 9.37 19.30
C SER A 184 -1.56 10.22 18.60
N ARG A 185 -1.15 9.88 17.38
CA ARG A 185 -0.12 10.59 16.61
C ARG A 185 -0.75 11.39 15.49
N ARG A 186 -0.53 12.70 15.50
CA ARG A 186 -1.07 13.61 14.47
C ARG A 186 -0.57 13.30 13.05
N ASP A 187 0.61 12.66 12.93
CA ASP A 187 1.29 12.44 11.65
C ASP A 187 1.27 10.99 11.18
N ALA A 188 0.65 10.07 11.92
CA ALA A 188 0.54 8.69 11.52
C ALA A 188 -0.48 8.50 10.40
N GLN A 189 -0.19 7.54 9.50
CA GLN A 189 -1.05 7.18 8.38
C GLN A 189 -1.26 5.66 8.35
N MET A 190 -2.48 5.25 8.04
CA MET A 190 -2.85 3.85 7.80
C MET A 190 -3.43 3.68 6.40
N ILE A 191 -2.94 2.68 5.67
CA ILE A 191 -3.45 2.28 4.35
C ILE A 191 -3.89 0.83 4.44
N LEU A 192 -5.20 0.60 4.34
CA LEU A 192 -5.80 -0.72 4.21
C LEU A 192 -6.12 -0.95 2.74
N ILE A 193 -5.54 -1.97 2.13
CA ILE A 193 -5.79 -2.28 0.71
C ILE A 193 -6.08 -3.76 0.52
N SER A 194 -7.11 -4.07 -0.27
CA SER A 194 -7.49 -5.46 -0.54
C SER A 194 -8.39 -5.60 -1.77
N THR A 195 -8.52 -6.82 -2.27
CA THR A 195 -9.72 -7.27 -2.97
C THR A 195 -10.81 -7.50 -1.93
N PRO A 196 -12.11 -7.27 -2.21
CA PRO A 196 -13.20 -7.57 -1.28
C PRO A 196 -13.26 -9.05 -0.90
N HIS A 197 -13.56 -9.36 0.36
CA HIS A 197 -13.73 -10.73 0.82
C HIS A 197 -14.78 -10.78 1.94
N GLY A 198 -15.97 -11.29 1.62
CA GLY A 198 -17.08 -11.40 2.57
C GLY A 198 -17.60 -10.06 3.12
N ILE A 199 -18.75 -10.11 3.78
CA ILE A 199 -19.38 -8.94 4.44
C ILE A 199 -19.27 -9.02 5.98
N ASP A 200 -18.86 -10.16 6.50
CA ASP A 200 -18.76 -10.43 7.94
C ASP A 200 -17.32 -10.23 8.46
N HIS A 201 -16.71 -9.11 8.10
CA HIS A 201 -15.33 -8.80 8.44
C HIS A 201 -15.14 -7.31 8.76
N GLY A 202 -14.25 -7.00 9.71
CA GLY A 202 -13.97 -5.61 10.13
C GLY A 202 -13.50 -4.70 8.99
N PHE A 203 -12.85 -5.24 7.96
CA PHE A 203 -12.49 -4.48 6.76
C PHE A 203 -13.73 -3.96 6.01
N TYR A 204 -14.78 -4.77 5.87
CA TYR A 204 -16.06 -4.36 5.28
C TYR A 204 -16.75 -3.29 6.12
N GLU A 205 -16.74 -3.43 7.44
CA GLU A 205 -17.33 -2.44 8.34
C GLU A 205 -16.62 -1.08 8.26
N ILE A 206 -15.27 -1.08 8.19
CA ILE A 206 -14.50 0.16 7.98
C ILE A 206 -14.82 0.75 6.61
N TRP A 207 -14.90 -0.08 5.56
CA TRP A 207 -15.27 0.37 4.22
C TRP A 207 -16.64 1.02 4.19
N LYS A 208 -17.65 0.38 4.76
CA LYS A 208 -19.03 0.88 4.85
C LYS A 208 -19.10 2.23 5.55
N LYS A 209 -18.44 2.36 6.71
CA LYS A 209 -18.35 3.63 7.44
C LYS A 209 -17.58 4.69 6.63
N ALA A 210 -16.54 4.32 5.91
CA ALA A 210 -15.76 5.26 5.10
C ALA A 210 -16.55 5.85 3.94
N ILE A 211 -17.35 5.05 3.21
CA ILE A 211 -18.19 5.56 2.12
C ILE A 211 -19.29 6.49 2.60
N ASN A 212 -19.76 6.30 3.86
CA ASN A 212 -20.75 7.15 4.50
C ASN A 212 -20.13 8.36 5.23
N SER A 213 -18.79 8.53 5.18
CA SER A 213 -18.05 9.57 5.92
C SER A 213 -18.22 9.49 7.46
N GLU A 214 -18.44 8.29 7.98
CA GLU A 214 -18.62 8.00 9.42
C GLU A 214 -17.31 7.67 10.15
N ASN A 215 -16.18 7.65 9.44
CA ASN A 215 -14.86 7.44 10.02
C ASN A 215 -13.79 8.30 9.32
N SER A 216 -12.54 8.22 9.78
CA SER A 216 -11.41 9.00 9.24
C SER A 216 -10.77 8.43 7.97
N PHE A 217 -11.26 7.30 7.45
CA PHE A 217 -10.70 6.68 6.26
C PHE A 217 -11.23 7.33 4.98
N VAL A 218 -10.33 7.60 4.05
CA VAL A 218 -10.65 8.05 2.67
C VAL A 218 -10.84 6.82 1.80
N PRO A 219 -12.07 6.53 1.32
CA PRO A 219 -12.32 5.35 0.50
C PRO A 219 -11.85 5.54 -0.93
N SER A 220 -11.37 4.47 -1.55
CA SER A 220 -11.07 4.41 -2.99
C SER A 220 -11.47 3.06 -3.56
N LYS A 221 -12.36 3.09 -4.57
CA LYS A 221 -12.77 1.91 -5.33
C LYS A 221 -12.16 1.95 -6.72
N ILE A 222 -11.36 0.95 -7.07
CA ILE A 222 -10.75 0.81 -8.39
C ILE A 222 -11.58 -0.16 -9.22
N ARG A 223 -12.04 0.27 -10.36
CA ARG A 223 -12.82 -0.57 -11.28
C ARG A 223 -11.88 -1.48 -12.09
N TRP A 224 -12.35 -2.67 -12.46
CA TRP A 224 -11.60 -3.64 -13.25
C TRP A 224 -11.12 -3.10 -14.59
N ASN A 225 -11.94 -2.31 -15.27
CA ASN A 225 -11.66 -1.69 -16.57
C ASN A 225 -10.73 -0.46 -16.50
N CYS A 226 -10.23 -0.09 -15.31
CA CYS A 226 -9.14 0.89 -15.19
C CYS A 226 -7.79 0.32 -15.62
N VAL A 227 -7.67 -1.01 -15.80
CA VAL A 227 -6.48 -1.67 -16.33
C VAL A 227 -6.59 -1.71 -17.86
N PRO A 228 -5.66 -1.13 -18.62
CA PRO A 228 -5.83 -0.82 -20.04
C PRO A 228 -6.21 -1.97 -20.97
N TYR A 229 -5.79 -3.21 -20.66
CA TYR A 229 -6.06 -4.40 -21.48
C TYR A 229 -7.36 -5.14 -21.09
N ARG A 230 -8.13 -4.62 -20.12
CA ARG A 230 -9.39 -5.22 -19.65
C ARG A 230 -10.58 -4.52 -20.28
N ASN A 231 -11.11 -5.13 -21.32
CA ASN A 231 -12.32 -4.70 -22.04
C ASN A 231 -13.51 -5.66 -21.77
N GLU A 232 -14.65 -5.45 -22.38
CA GLU A 232 -15.83 -6.31 -22.20
C GLU A 232 -15.58 -7.73 -22.68
N GLU A 233 -14.86 -7.94 -23.78
CA GLU A 233 -14.48 -9.27 -24.27
C GLU A 233 -13.63 -10.03 -23.24
N TRP A 234 -12.65 -9.34 -22.61
CA TRP A 234 -11.86 -9.90 -21.51
C TRP A 234 -12.76 -10.29 -20.33
N LYS A 235 -13.74 -9.46 -19.96
CA LYS A 235 -14.69 -9.73 -18.88
C LYS A 235 -15.53 -10.97 -19.18
N GLU A 236 -16.13 -11.03 -20.37
CA GLU A 236 -16.94 -12.18 -20.80
C GLU A 236 -16.15 -13.49 -20.78
N ARG A 237 -14.88 -13.44 -21.20
CA ARG A 237 -13.98 -14.59 -21.10
C ARG A 237 -13.79 -15.03 -19.65
N ILE A 238 -13.49 -14.11 -18.73
CA ILE A 238 -13.30 -14.46 -17.32
C ILE A 238 -14.59 -15.01 -16.70
N ILE A 239 -15.74 -14.44 -17.00
CA ILE A 239 -17.03 -14.95 -16.52
C ILE A 239 -17.29 -16.37 -17.03
N ARG A 240 -16.99 -16.63 -18.30
CA ARG A 240 -17.14 -17.96 -18.90
C ARG A 240 -16.20 -19.00 -18.27
N GLU A 241 -14.95 -18.61 -17.97
CA GLU A 241 -13.94 -19.51 -17.43
C GLU A 241 -14.08 -19.74 -15.91
N CYS A 242 -14.44 -18.71 -15.15
CA CYS A 242 -14.40 -18.73 -13.69
C CYS A 242 -15.76 -18.49 -13.01
N GLY A 243 -16.78 -18.10 -13.77
CA GLY A 243 -18.11 -17.80 -13.27
C GLY A 243 -18.31 -16.34 -12.85
N ASP A 244 -19.58 -15.89 -12.84
CA ASP A 244 -19.97 -14.53 -12.54
C ASP A 244 -19.63 -14.13 -11.09
N ILE A 245 -19.89 -14.99 -10.12
CA ILE A 245 -19.60 -14.72 -8.71
C ILE A 245 -18.10 -14.41 -8.51
N PHE A 246 -17.24 -15.21 -9.15
CA PHE A 246 -15.80 -14.98 -9.10
C PHE A 246 -15.43 -13.62 -9.72
N PHE A 247 -15.97 -13.31 -10.90
CA PHE A 247 -15.70 -12.02 -11.54
C PHE A 247 -16.16 -10.84 -10.67
N ARG A 248 -17.35 -10.93 -10.11
CA ARG A 248 -17.91 -9.87 -9.25
C ARG A 248 -17.04 -9.59 -8.03
N GLN A 249 -16.57 -10.62 -7.34
CA GLN A 249 -15.71 -10.46 -6.17
C GLN A 249 -14.31 -10.00 -6.55
N GLU A 250 -13.63 -10.69 -7.47
CA GLU A 250 -12.21 -10.54 -7.70
C GLU A 250 -11.86 -9.37 -8.64
N TYR A 251 -12.80 -8.99 -9.51
CA TYR A 251 -12.57 -7.94 -10.51
C TYR A 251 -13.55 -6.78 -10.43
N ALA A 252 -14.84 -7.02 -10.30
CA ALA A 252 -15.82 -5.93 -10.10
C ALA A 252 -15.77 -5.34 -8.69
N VAL A 253 -14.97 -5.94 -7.80
CA VAL A 253 -14.72 -5.51 -6.41
C VAL A 253 -16.03 -5.31 -5.63
N GLU A 254 -16.89 -6.32 -5.69
CA GLU A 254 -18.11 -6.39 -4.93
C GLU A 254 -17.93 -7.26 -3.69
N PHE A 255 -18.44 -6.78 -2.56
CA PHE A 255 -18.52 -7.62 -1.36
C PHE A 255 -19.71 -8.58 -1.53
N ILE A 256 -19.42 -9.86 -1.52
CA ILE A 256 -20.43 -10.92 -1.66
C ILE A 256 -20.62 -11.57 -0.29
N GLY A 257 -21.87 -11.57 0.21
CA GLY A 257 -22.24 -12.28 1.42
C GLY A 257 -22.19 -13.80 1.19
N SER A 258 -21.75 -14.57 2.18
CA SER A 258 -22.05 -16.00 2.23
C SER A 258 -23.57 -16.18 2.30
N LYS A 259 -24.12 -16.92 1.35
CA LYS A 259 -25.50 -17.41 1.48
C LYS A 259 -25.59 -18.42 2.61
#